data_95dfbe3dd293d29c45702ac2c84e2d47
#
_entry.id   95dfbe3dd293d29c45702ac2c84e2d47
#
_cell.length_a   1.000
_cell.length_b   1.000
_cell.length_c   1.000
_cell.angle_alpha   90.00
_cell.angle_beta   90.00
_cell.angle_gamma   90.00
#
_symmetry.space_group_name_H-M   'P 1'
#
loop_
_entity.id
_entity.type
_entity.pdbx_description
1 polymer ?
#
loop_
_entity_poly.entity_id
_entity_poly.type
_entity_poly.pdbx_seq_one_letter_code
_entity_poly.pdbx_strand_id
1 'polypeptide(L)'
;MHGKIRKRDGRLVKFNAEKITNAIARAGAATGEFDEKTARKLTIRVLNLAEKLYDGNIMTVEDAQDIVEEVLLDSPYRKTAKAYIIYRDQHARLREITQKMEVDLVEQY
;
A
#
# COMPACT_ATOMS: atom_id res chain seq x y z
N MET A 1 12.29 11.53 -4.55
CA MET A 1 11.03 11.01 -4.01
C MET A 1 9.87 11.40 -4.89
N HIS A 2 8.86 10.57 -4.95
CA HIS A 2 7.72 10.81 -5.82
C HIS A 2 6.85 11.94 -5.31
N GLY A 3 6.54 12.91 -6.19
CA GLY A 3 5.67 14.01 -5.83
C GLY A 3 4.19 13.67 -5.96
N LYS A 4 3.86 12.82 -6.92
CA LYS A 4 2.47 12.46 -7.23
C LYS A 4 2.33 10.98 -7.49
N ILE A 5 1.09 10.50 -7.31
CA ILE A 5 0.72 9.11 -7.60
C ILE A 5 -0.59 9.12 -8.40
N ARG A 6 -0.76 8.16 -9.28
CA ARG A 6 -1.97 8.02 -10.11
C ARG A 6 -2.97 7.10 -9.43
N LYS A 7 -4.14 7.62 -9.16
CA LYS A 7 -5.25 6.84 -8.60
C LYS A 7 -5.88 5.95 -9.68
N ARG A 8 -6.73 5.02 -9.24
CA ARG A 8 -7.39 4.05 -10.13
C ARG A 8 -8.26 4.69 -11.18
N ASP A 9 -8.83 5.87 -10.89
CA ASP A 9 -9.64 6.62 -11.84
C ASP A 9 -8.82 7.50 -12.80
N GLY A 10 -7.50 7.43 -12.74
CA GLY A 10 -6.58 8.17 -13.58
C GLY A 10 -6.13 9.52 -13.03
N ARG A 11 -6.72 10.00 -11.93
CA ARG A 11 -6.35 11.29 -11.36
C ARG A 11 -4.94 11.22 -10.76
N LEU A 12 -4.19 12.31 -10.91
CA LEU A 12 -2.92 12.49 -10.25
C LEU A 12 -3.16 13.24 -8.93
N VAL A 13 -2.70 12.65 -7.84
CA VAL A 13 -2.80 13.27 -6.52
C VAL A 13 -1.44 13.28 -5.86
N LYS A 14 -1.27 14.12 -4.84
CA LYS A 14 -0.03 14.17 -4.09
C LYS A 14 0.23 12.83 -3.41
N PHE A 15 1.45 12.33 -3.57
CA PHE A 15 1.88 11.10 -2.91
C PHE A 15 2.00 11.34 -1.42
N ASN A 16 1.41 10.44 -0.63
CA ASN A 16 1.42 10.52 0.83
C ASN A 16 1.92 9.21 1.44
N ALA A 17 3.17 9.22 1.89
CA ALA A 17 3.81 8.04 2.47
C ALA A 17 3.13 7.57 3.76
N GLU A 18 2.42 8.45 4.47
CA GLU A 18 1.68 8.06 5.67
C GLU A 18 0.59 7.02 5.37
N LYS A 19 0.03 7.04 4.18
CA LYS A 19 -0.95 6.02 3.77
C LYS A 19 -0.33 4.63 3.71
N ILE A 20 0.93 4.55 3.26
CA ILE A 20 1.68 3.29 3.27
C ILE A 20 1.92 2.83 4.70
N THR A 21 2.40 3.73 5.56
CA THR A 21 2.66 3.43 6.97
C THR A 21 1.39 2.95 7.66
N ASN A 22 0.27 3.65 7.45
CA ASN A 22 -1.01 3.28 8.06
C ASN A 22 -1.47 1.89 7.62
N ALA A 23 -1.36 1.58 6.33
CA ALA A 23 -1.76 0.26 5.81
C ALA A 23 -0.91 -0.85 6.42
N ILE A 24 0.41 -0.65 6.48
CA ILE A 24 1.33 -1.64 7.07
C ILE A 24 1.07 -1.78 8.57
N ALA A 25 0.87 -0.65 9.28
CA ALA A 25 0.62 -0.67 10.72
C ALA A 25 -0.68 -1.41 11.05
N ARG A 26 -1.73 -1.21 10.27
CA ARG A 26 -3.01 -1.94 10.46
C ARG A 26 -2.82 -3.43 10.28
N ALA A 27 -2.10 -3.84 9.24
CA ALA A 27 -1.85 -5.25 9.00
C ALA A 27 -1.00 -5.86 10.12
N GLY A 28 0.03 -5.15 10.57
CA GLY A 28 0.90 -5.60 11.66
C GLY A 28 0.17 -5.70 12.99
N ALA A 29 -0.71 -4.75 13.29
CA ALA A 29 -1.54 -4.77 14.49
C ALA A 29 -2.56 -5.91 14.46
N ALA A 30 -3.19 -6.14 13.31
CA ALA A 30 -4.17 -7.20 13.15
C ALA A 30 -3.57 -8.59 13.39
N THR A 31 -2.30 -8.78 13.02
CA THR A 31 -1.58 -10.05 13.22
C THR A 31 -0.85 -10.12 14.55
N GLY A 32 -0.66 -8.98 15.21
CA GLY A 32 0.12 -8.89 16.44
C GLY A 32 1.62 -8.98 16.24
N GLU A 33 2.11 -8.86 15.00
CA GLU A 33 3.54 -9.04 14.73
C GLU A 33 4.40 -7.82 15.04
N PHE A 34 3.86 -6.61 14.89
CA PHE A 34 4.64 -5.39 15.16
C PHE A 34 3.74 -4.17 15.36
N ASP A 35 4.36 -3.09 15.80
CA ASP A 35 3.71 -1.81 16.05
C ASP A 35 4.04 -0.78 14.95
N GLU A 36 3.60 0.47 15.16
CA GLU A 36 3.80 1.55 14.19
C GLU A 36 5.26 1.85 13.92
N LYS A 37 6.13 1.68 14.92
CA LYS A 37 7.57 1.93 14.76
C LYS A 37 8.17 1.03 13.69
N THR A 38 7.84 -0.24 13.72
CA THR A 38 8.28 -1.19 12.70
C THR A 38 7.61 -0.89 11.35
N ALA A 39 6.34 -0.49 11.36
CA ALA A 39 5.65 -0.10 10.14
C ALA A 39 6.36 1.08 9.45
N ARG A 40 6.85 2.05 10.20
CA ARG A 40 7.63 3.16 9.65
C ARG A 40 8.94 2.71 9.03
N LYS A 41 9.63 1.76 9.64
CA LYS A 41 10.85 1.18 9.09
C LYS A 41 10.59 0.47 7.77
N LEU A 42 9.51 -0.30 7.71
CA LEU A 42 9.10 -0.99 6.49
C LEU A 42 8.69 0.00 5.40
N THR A 43 8.05 1.11 5.77
CA THR A 43 7.70 2.17 4.84
C THR A 43 8.95 2.77 4.19
N ILE A 44 10.01 2.97 4.95
CA ILE A 44 11.27 3.49 4.40
C ILE A 44 11.82 2.52 3.35
N ARG A 45 11.75 1.23 3.60
CA ARG A 45 12.15 0.21 2.62
C ARG A 45 11.30 0.26 1.36
N VAL A 46 10.00 0.47 1.52
CA VAL A 46 9.09 0.64 0.38
C VAL A 46 9.48 1.85 -0.45
N LEU A 47 9.73 2.98 0.19
CA LEU A 47 10.11 4.21 -0.49
C LEU A 47 11.43 4.06 -1.24
N ASN A 48 12.40 3.40 -0.64
CA ASN A 48 13.70 3.16 -1.28
C ASN A 48 13.56 2.26 -2.51
N LEU A 49 12.75 1.22 -2.42
CA LEU A 49 12.51 0.32 -3.55
C LEU A 49 11.73 1.03 -4.66
N ALA A 50 10.74 1.84 -4.30
CA ALA A 50 9.98 2.64 -5.25
C ALA A 50 10.89 3.60 -6.03
N GLU A 51 11.82 4.24 -5.34
CA GLU A 51 12.78 5.15 -5.97
C GLU A 51 13.64 4.42 -7.01
N LYS A 52 14.10 3.21 -6.68
CA LYS A 52 14.90 2.41 -7.60
C LYS A 52 14.11 1.96 -8.83
N LEU A 53 12.86 1.53 -8.62
CA LEU A 53 12.05 0.95 -9.70
C LEU A 53 11.46 2.00 -10.63
N TYR A 54 11.11 3.16 -10.10
CA TYR A 54 10.39 4.17 -10.88
C TYR A 54 11.22 5.39 -11.23
N ASP A 55 12.29 5.67 -10.50
CA ASP A 55 13.30 6.69 -10.84
C ASP A 55 12.67 7.99 -11.40
N GLY A 56 11.74 8.57 -10.63
CA GLY A 56 11.06 9.81 -11.02
C GLY A 56 9.81 9.60 -11.89
N ASN A 57 9.56 8.40 -12.37
CA ASN A 57 8.32 8.10 -13.09
C ASN A 57 7.16 7.99 -12.10
N ILE A 58 5.96 8.28 -12.58
CA ILE A 58 4.77 8.26 -11.74
C ILE A 58 4.30 6.83 -11.54
N MET A 59 4.17 6.42 -10.26
CA MET A 59 3.56 5.14 -9.89
C MET A 59 2.05 5.26 -9.87
N THR A 60 1.38 4.14 -10.12
CA THR A 60 -0.04 4.00 -9.79
C THR A 60 -0.19 3.51 -8.36
N VAL A 61 -1.40 3.60 -7.80
CA VAL A 61 -1.70 3.01 -6.48
C VAL A 61 -1.42 1.51 -6.51
N GLU A 62 -1.74 0.82 -7.61
CA GLU A 62 -1.46 -0.62 -7.75
C GLU A 62 0.04 -0.90 -7.69
N ASP A 63 0.86 -0.07 -8.36
CA ASP A 63 2.32 -0.21 -8.30
C ASP A 63 2.84 -0.07 -6.87
N ALA A 64 2.33 0.91 -6.13
CA ALA A 64 2.72 1.13 -4.74
C ALA A 64 2.36 -0.08 -3.88
N GLN A 65 1.17 -0.66 -4.08
CA GLN A 65 0.74 -1.85 -3.36
C GLN A 65 1.61 -3.06 -3.70
N ASP A 66 2.01 -3.20 -4.97
CA ASP A 66 2.93 -4.28 -5.37
C ASP A 66 4.26 -4.18 -4.61
N ILE A 67 4.77 -2.96 -4.46
CA ILE A 67 6.03 -2.74 -3.73
C ILE A 67 5.86 -3.04 -2.24
N VAL A 68 4.77 -2.61 -1.62
CA VAL A 68 4.48 -2.93 -0.22
C VAL A 68 4.44 -4.45 -0.02
N GLU A 69 3.75 -5.15 -0.91
CA GLU A 69 3.64 -6.61 -0.86
C GLU A 69 5.02 -7.26 -0.94
N GLU A 70 5.88 -6.82 -1.88
CA GLU A 70 7.24 -7.34 -2.02
C GLU A 70 8.07 -7.11 -0.76
N VAL A 71 8.02 -5.92 -0.17
CA VAL A 71 8.76 -5.62 1.04
C VAL A 71 8.31 -6.49 2.20
N LEU A 72 6.99 -6.69 2.35
CA LEU A 72 6.45 -7.54 3.40
C LEU A 72 6.83 -9.00 3.20
N LEU A 73 6.77 -9.51 1.96
CA LEU A 73 7.16 -10.88 1.65
C LEU A 73 8.65 -11.13 1.92
N ASP A 74 9.48 -10.11 1.73
CA ASP A 74 10.92 -10.20 1.98
C ASP A 74 11.27 -9.97 3.46
N SER A 75 10.30 -9.62 4.29
CA SER A 75 10.47 -9.38 5.72
C SER A 75 10.20 -10.66 6.51
N PRO A 76 10.59 -10.71 7.81
CA PRO A 76 10.26 -11.86 8.65
C PRO A 76 8.78 -11.90 9.10
N TYR A 77 7.99 -10.90 8.72
CA TYR A 77 6.60 -10.76 9.17
C TYR A 77 5.64 -11.45 8.23
N ARG A 78 5.67 -12.78 8.22
CA ARG A 78 4.89 -13.60 7.28
C ARG A 78 3.39 -13.46 7.44
N LYS A 79 2.91 -13.36 8.68
CA LYS A 79 1.48 -13.21 8.94
C LYS A 79 0.98 -11.88 8.42
N THR A 80 1.78 -10.82 8.60
CA THR A 80 1.42 -9.49 8.10
C THR A 80 1.44 -9.44 6.57
N ALA A 81 2.42 -10.07 5.93
CA ALA A 81 2.45 -10.17 4.47
C ALA A 81 1.19 -10.83 3.94
N LYS A 82 0.80 -11.94 4.53
CA LYS A 82 -0.41 -12.68 4.14
C LYS A 82 -1.67 -11.84 4.38
N ALA A 83 -1.75 -11.18 5.53
CA ALA A 83 -2.89 -10.33 5.87
C ALA A 83 -3.02 -9.16 4.89
N TYR A 84 -1.92 -8.56 4.50
CA TYR A 84 -1.91 -7.47 3.53
C TYR A 84 -2.41 -7.91 2.15
N ILE A 85 -1.97 -9.06 1.69
CA ILE A 85 -2.39 -9.64 0.41
C ILE A 85 -3.90 -9.89 0.40
N ILE A 86 -4.41 -10.47 1.48
CA ILE A 86 -5.86 -10.74 1.64
C ILE A 86 -6.65 -9.43 1.67
N TYR A 87 -6.18 -8.46 2.43
CA TYR A 87 -6.80 -7.13 2.52
C TYR A 87 -6.88 -6.48 1.13
N ARG A 88 -5.80 -6.51 0.40
CA ARG A 88 -5.73 -5.95 -0.94
C ARG A 88 -6.73 -6.61 -1.88
N ASP A 89 -6.84 -7.93 -1.83
CA ASP A 89 -7.77 -8.70 -2.65
C ASP A 89 -9.22 -8.39 -2.27
N GLN A 90 -9.53 -8.34 -0.98
CA GLN A 90 -10.88 -7.99 -0.50
C GLN A 90 -11.29 -6.59 -0.94
N HIS A 91 -10.40 -5.62 -0.87
CA HIS A 91 -10.68 -4.27 -1.31
C HIS A 91 -10.91 -4.19 -2.82
N ALA A 92 -10.19 -4.95 -3.61
CA ALA A 92 -10.39 -5.03 -5.05
C ALA A 92 -11.80 -5.55 -5.38
N ARG A 93 -12.25 -6.59 -4.66
CA ARG A 93 -13.59 -7.16 -4.84
C ARG A 93 -14.68 -6.17 -4.43
N LEU A 94 -14.47 -5.47 -3.32
CA LEU A 94 -15.43 -4.45 -2.87
C LEU A 94 -15.56 -3.32 -3.90
N ARG A 95 -14.46 -2.89 -4.50
CA ARG A 95 -14.52 -1.87 -5.56
C ARG A 95 -15.33 -2.32 -6.76
N GLU A 96 -15.21 -3.58 -7.14
CA GLU A 96 -16.01 -4.14 -8.25
C GLU A 96 -17.51 -4.09 -7.94
N ILE A 97 -17.88 -4.40 -6.71
CA ILE A 97 -19.29 -4.37 -6.26
C ILE A 97 -19.80 -2.93 -6.19
N THR A 98 -19.04 -2.04 -5.56
CA THR A 98 -19.47 -0.66 -5.30
C THR A 98 -19.38 0.24 -6.51
N GLN A 99 -18.64 -0.16 -7.52
CA GLN A 99 -18.52 0.62 -8.76
C GLN A 99 -19.87 0.90 -9.40
N LYS A 100 -20.81 -0.03 -9.28
CA LYS A 100 -22.17 0.10 -9.80
C LYS A 100 -23.04 1.00 -8.94
N MET A 101 -22.63 1.27 -7.71
CA MET A 101 -23.38 2.04 -6.73
C MET A 101 -22.81 3.44 -6.52
N GLU A 102 -21.77 3.79 -7.25
CA GLU A 102 -21.09 5.09 -7.15
C GLU A 102 -20.63 5.42 -5.72
N VAL A 103 -20.21 4.41 -4.98
CA VAL A 103 -19.72 4.58 -3.63
C VAL A 103 -18.20 4.72 -3.65
N ASP A 104 -17.70 5.82 -3.09
CA ASP A 104 -16.27 6.04 -2.94
C ASP A 104 -15.74 5.21 -1.77
N LEU A 105 -14.78 4.34 -2.06
CA LEU A 105 -14.03 3.64 -1.04
C LEU A 105 -12.77 4.42 -0.72
N VAL A 106 -12.41 4.48 0.55
CA VAL A 106 -11.13 5.09 0.97
C VAL A 106 -10.00 4.23 0.43
N GLU A 107 -9.18 4.83 -0.44
CA GLU A 107 -8.03 4.13 -1.00
C GLU A 107 -6.84 4.23 -0.05
N GLN A 108 -6.31 3.08 0.33
CA GLN A 108 -5.06 2.95 1.07
C GLN A 108 -4.00 2.36 0.14
N TYR A 109 -2.76 2.78 0.35
CA TYR A 109 -1.66 2.29 -0.47
C TYR A 109 -1.10 0.96 0.03
#